data_5c53c981c6b7e5d8e333f61b4efc0130
#
_entry.id   5c53c981c6b7e5d8e333f61b4efc0130
#
_cell.length_a   1.000
_cell.length_b   1.000
_cell.length_c   1.000
_cell.angle_alpha   90.00
_cell.angle_beta   90.00
_cell.angle_gamma   90.00
#
_symmetry.space_group_name_H-M   'P 1'
#
loop_
_entity.id
_entity.type
_entity.pdbx_description
1 polymer ?
#
loop_
_entity_poly.entity_id
_entity_poly.type
_entity_poly.pdbx_seq_one_letter_code
_entity_poly.pdbx_strand_id
1 'polypeptide(L)'
;QCGKQTGQRRRAGKAAAVSLPKRGGAERKEALKHWKRDQETEKRKLRKTAAVPEYYKEFRCIGPACPETCCRGWDIPVNQEAMRRYRSLKRAGFDFGGGIDFLRKKIRMKETGCPFLEDGLCRIHRDLGEKYLCRTCRSYPRHAEDYGSRREWSLSLSCPEAAGILLRRRNGL
;
A
#
# COMPACT_ATOMS: atom_id res chain seq x y z
N GLN A 1 32.04 4.20 -30.35
CA GLN A 1 32.34 4.98 -29.13
C GLN A 1 31.06 5.04 -28.29
N CYS A 2 31.05 4.29 -27.20
CA CYS A 2 29.90 4.16 -26.32
C CYS A 2 30.07 5.12 -25.14
N GLY A 3 29.25 6.17 -25.09
CA GLY A 3 29.28 7.18 -24.02
C GLY A 3 28.63 6.65 -22.75
N LYS A 4 29.40 6.56 -21.67
CA LYS A 4 28.95 6.24 -20.33
C LYS A 4 28.17 7.44 -19.77
N GLN A 5 26.87 7.35 -19.63
CA GLN A 5 26.08 8.30 -18.84
C GLN A 5 26.18 7.92 -17.37
N THR A 6 26.87 8.72 -16.59
CA THR A 6 26.95 8.63 -15.14
C THR A 6 25.64 9.14 -14.53
N GLY A 7 24.83 8.22 -14.05
CA GLY A 7 23.58 8.53 -13.34
C GLY A 7 23.88 9.22 -11.99
N GLN A 8 23.62 10.50 -11.91
CA GLN A 8 23.64 11.27 -10.67
C GLN A 8 22.47 10.84 -9.78
N ARG A 9 22.74 9.99 -8.80
CA ARG A 9 21.80 9.68 -7.71
C ARG A 9 21.53 10.95 -6.92
N ARG A 10 20.35 11.54 -7.07
CA ARG A 10 19.85 12.59 -6.18
C ARG A 10 19.76 12.01 -4.78
N ARG A 11 20.66 12.43 -3.90
CA ARG A 11 20.60 12.12 -2.47
C ARG A 11 19.31 12.73 -1.92
N ALA A 12 18.44 11.90 -1.33
CA ALA A 12 17.34 12.36 -0.53
C ALA A 12 17.87 13.30 0.55
N GLY A 13 17.42 14.54 0.54
CA GLY A 13 17.85 15.54 1.50
C GLY A 13 17.52 15.05 2.91
N LYS A 14 18.54 14.87 3.74
CA LYS A 14 18.35 14.69 5.19
C LYS A 14 17.58 15.91 5.68
N ALA A 15 16.43 15.69 6.29
CA ALA A 15 15.72 16.74 7.01
C ALA A 15 16.73 17.44 7.93
N ALA A 16 16.90 18.73 7.75
CA ALA A 16 17.84 19.52 8.54
C ALA A 16 17.44 19.36 10.01
N ALA A 17 18.36 18.86 10.82
CA ALA A 17 18.18 18.81 12.25
C ALA A 17 18.07 20.27 12.73
N VAL A 18 16.86 20.65 13.14
CA VAL A 18 16.62 21.97 13.76
C VAL A 18 17.41 21.99 15.06
N SER A 19 18.55 22.69 15.06
CA SER A 19 19.34 22.92 16.27
C SER A 19 18.52 23.82 17.19
N LEU A 20 17.99 23.26 18.27
CA LEU A 20 17.27 23.98 19.29
C LEU A 20 18.24 24.95 19.99
N PRO A 21 17.88 26.24 20.17
CA PRO A 21 18.74 27.21 20.85
C PRO A 21 19.00 26.76 22.30
N LYS A 22 20.23 26.97 22.80
CA LYS A 22 20.65 26.72 24.18
C LYS A 22 20.04 27.78 25.13
N ARG A 23 18.73 27.77 25.29
CA ARG A 23 18.00 28.68 26.19
C ARG A 23 17.34 27.89 27.31
N GLY A 24 17.02 28.56 28.44
CA GLY A 24 16.60 27.99 29.71
C GLY A 24 15.41 27.01 29.62
N GLY A 25 15.26 26.16 30.61
CA GLY A 25 14.33 25.01 30.59
C GLY A 25 12.86 25.35 30.30
N ALA A 26 12.39 26.55 30.68
CA ALA A 26 11.02 27.01 30.44
C ALA A 26 10.78 27.40 28.98
N GLU A 27 11.69 28.16 28.36
CA GLU A 27 11.60 28.55 26.95
C GLU A 27 11.69 27.37 26.00
N ARG A 28 12.49 26.39 26.37
CA ARG A 28 12.61 25.12 25.58
C ARG A 28 11.31 24.29 25.63
N LYS A 29 10.64 24.26 26.78
CA LYS A 29 9.33 23.58 26.93
C LYS A 29 8.26 24.27 26.08
N GLU A 30 8.24 25.58 26.04
CA GLU A 30 7.27 26.37 25.29
C GLU A 30 7.51 26.23 23.76
N ALA A 31 8.75 26.31 23.32
CA ALA A 31 9.13 26.08 21.92
C ALA A 31 8.74 24.67 21.47
N LEU A 32 8.89 23.66 22.32
CA LEU A 32 8.49 22.28 22.02
C LEU A 32 6.97 22.12 21.92
N LYS A 33 6.20 22.83 22.76
CA LYS A 33 4.73 22.85 22.66
C LYS A 33 4.26 23.51 21.36
N HIS A 34 4.91 24.60 20.95
CA HIS A 34 4.63 25.30 19.71
C HIS A 34 4.90 24.37 18.50
N TRP A 35 6.07 23.75 18.47
CA TRP A 35 6.45 22.81 17.42
C TRP A 35 5.46 21.63 17.32
N LYS A 36 5.03 21.05 18.46
CA LYS A 36 4.03 19.96 18.47
C LYS A 36 2.67 20.42 17.94
N ARG A 37 2.24 21.64 18.27
CA ARG A 37 0.99 22.24 17.74
C ARG A 37 1.05 22.44 16.22
N ASP A 38 2.18 22.91 15.72
CA ASP A 38 2.38 23.11 14.28
C ASP A 38 2.35 21.79 13.51
N GLN A 39 3.00 20.75 14.04
CA GLN A 39 2.96 19.41 13.49
C GLN A 39 1.53 18.81 13.47
N GLU A 40 0.76 19.01 14.54
CA GLU A 40 -0.62 18.53 14.61
C GLU A 40 -1.55 19.32 13.68
N THR A 41 -1.32 20.61 13.54
CA THR A 41 -2.06 21.46 12.60
C THR A 41 -1.77 21.07 11.15
N GLU A 42 -0.52 20.78 10.82
CA GLU A 42 -0.13 20.32 9.49
C GLU A 42 -0.72 18.93 9.18
N LYS A 43 -0.65 18.00 10.12
CA LYS A 43 -1.32 16.68 10.00
C LYS A 43 -2.83 16.82 9.79
N ARG A 44 -3.47 17.80 10.42
CA ARG A 44 -4.91 18.10 10.27
C ARG A 44 -5.22 18.70 8.90
N LYS A 45 -4.35 19.57 8.37
CA LYS A 45 -4.48 20.09 6.99
C LYS A 45 -4.34 18.98 5.97
N LEU A 46 -3.36 18.07 6.14
CA LEU A 46 -3.13 16.91 5.29
C LEU A 46 -4.33 15.95 5.22
N ARG A 47 -5.13 15.86 6.29
CA ARG A 47 -6.35 15.02 6.30
C ARG A 47 -7.53 15.61 5.54
N LYS A 48 -7.52 16.90 5.20
CA LYS A 48 -8.69 17.63 4.68
C LYS A 48 -8.84 17.62 3.16
N THR A 49 -7.83 17.26 2.40
CA THR A 49 -7.90 17.29 0.92
C THR A 49 -7.53 15.94 0.35
N ALA A 50 -8.52 15.05 0.27
CA ALA A 50 -8.39 13.80 -0.48
C ALA A 50 -8.99 14.00 -1.87
N ALA A 51 -8.18 13.86 -2.92
CA ALA A 51 -8.67 13.79 -4.29
C ALA A 51 -8.92 12.33 -4.66
N VAL A 52 -10.15 12.03 -5.01
CA VAL A 52 -10.60 10.70 -5.41
C VAL A 52 -11.25 10.82 -6.77
N PRO A 53 -10.70 10.21 -7.84
CA PRO A 53 -11.31 10.26 -9.16
C PRO A 53 -12.69 9.59 -9.15
N GLU A 54 -13.59 10.04 -10.02
CA GLU A 54 -14.95 9.47 -10.10
C GLU A 54 -14.93 7.97 -10.38
N TYR A 55 -14.09 7.54 -11.30
CA TYR A 55 -13.96 6.13 -11.69
C TYR A 55 -13.49 5.22 -10.55
N TYR A 56 -12.84 5.75 -9.53
CA TYR A 56 -12.36 5.00 -8.38
C TYR A 56 -13.49 4.25 -7.66
N LYS A 57 -14.67 4.86 -7.58
CA LYS A 57 -15.85 4.28 -6.92
C LYS A 57 -16.53 3.20 -7.77
N GLU A 58 -16.30 3.21 -9.08
CA GLU A 58 -16.86 2.23 -10.01
C GLU A 58 -16.17 0.88 -9.91
N PHE A 59 -14.91 0.88 -9.44
CA PHE A 59 -14.12 -0.35 -9.39
C PHE A 59 -14.75 -1.41 -8.48
N ARG A 60 -14.96 -2.60 -9.08
CA ARG A 60 -15.27 -3.85 -8.39
C ARG A 60 -14.39 -4.95 -8.96
N CYS A 61 -13.80 -5.79 -8.08
CA CYS A 61 -13.01 -6.93 -8.54
C CYS A 61 -13.94 -7.94 -9.20
N ILE A 62 -13.60 -8.35 -10.43
CA ILE A 62 -14.36 -9.32 -11.22
C ILE A 62 -13.97 -10.78 -10.90
N GLY A 63 -13.05 -10.97 -9.96
CA GLY A 63 -12.68 -12.30 -9.44
C GLY A 63 -12.29 -13.30 -10.54
N PRO A 64 -12.97 -14.46 -10.62
CA PRO A 64 -12.63 -15.52 -11.59
C PRO A 64 -12.80 -15.10 -13.05
N ALA A 65 -13.61 -14.08 -13.33
CA ALA A 65 -13.80 -13.55 -14.70
C ALA A 65 -12.64 -12.67 -15.17
N CYS A 66 -11.64 -12.43 -14.29
CA CYS A 66 -10.49 -11.59 -14.65
C CYS A 66 -9.57 -12.35 -15.65
N PRO A 67 -9.28 -11.76 -16.84
CA PRO A 67 -8.39 -12.39 -17.82
C PRO A 67 -6.95 -12.51 -17.31
N GLU A 68 -6.57 -11.65 -16.39
CA GLU A 68 -5.29 -11.64 -15.69
C GLU A 68 -5.53 -11.77 -14.19
N THR A 69 -4.51 -12.09 -13.42
CA THR A 69 -4.62 -12.18 -11.97
C THR A 69 -3.57 -11.36 -11.25
N CYS A 70 -4.00 -10.57 -10.25
CA CYS A 70 -3.09 -9.88 -9.34
C CYS A 70 -2.31 -10.85 -8.41
N CYS A 71 -2.55 -12.15 -8.51
CA CYS A 71 -1.86 -13.19 -7.77
C CYS A 71 -0.62 -13.75 -8.48
N ARG A 72 -0.07 -13.03 -9.47
CA ARG A 72 1.12 -13.44 -10.23
C ARG A 72 2.09 -12.29 -10.44
N GLY A 73 3.37 -12.62 -10.64
CA GLY A 73 4.37 -11.72 -11.20
C GLY A 73 5.01 -10.71 -10.24
N TRP A 74 4.70 -10.73 -8.94
CA TRP A 74 5.29 -9.80 -7.99
C TRP A 74 5.34 -10.33 -6.56
N ASP A 75 6.26 -9.79 -5.75
CA ASP A 75 6.38 -10.12 -4.33
C ASP A 75 5.26 -9.45 -3.53
N ILE A 76 4.54 -10.23 -2.74
CA ILE A 76 3.43 -9.73 -1.91
C ILE A 76 3.89 -9.64 -0.45
N PRO A 77 4.22 -8.44 0.04
CA PRO A 77 4.56 -8.24 1.45
C PRO A 77 3.32 -8.37 2.33
N VAL A 78 3.49 -9.04 3.46
CA VAL A 78 2.43 -9.24 4.46
C VAL A 78 2.68 -8.28 5.63
N ASN A 79 1.77 -7.35 5.84
CA ASN A 79 1.86 -6.39 6.93
C ASN A 79 1.76 -7.06 8.31
N GLN A 80 2.28 -6.39 9.34
CA GLN A 80 2.44 -6.93 10.69
C GLN A 80 1.11 -7.41 11.31
N GLU A 81 0.03 -6.69 11.06
CA GLU A 81 -1.30 -7.05 11.55
C GLU A 81 -1.78 -8.37 10.95
N ALA A 82 -1.67 -8.52 9.61
CA ALA A 82 -2.01 -9.77 8.93
C ALA A 82 -1.12 -10.92 9.39
N MET A 83 0.17 -10.67 9.62
CA MET A 83 1.09 -11.68 10.16
C MET A 83 0.67 -12.19 11.54
N ARG A 84 0.18 -11.30 12.43
CA ARG A 84 -0.36 -11.71 13.73
C ARG A 84 -1.60 -12.60 13.55
N ARG A 85 -2.53 -12.20 12.69
CA ARG A 85 -3.72 -12.99 12.36
C ARG A 85 -3.35 -14.37 11.79
N TYR A 86 -2.42 -14.43 10.86
CA TYR A 86 -2.00 -15.68 10.21
C TYR A 86 -1.32 -16.64 11.21
N ARG A 87 -0.52 -16.13 12.15
CA ARG A 87 0.02 -16.95 13.23
C ARG A 87 -1.06 -17.51 14.14
N SER A 88 -2.08 -16.71 14.46
CA SER A 88 -3.22 -17.17 15.25
C SER A 88 -4.01 -18.25 14.53
N LEU A 89 -4.34 -18.03 13.26
CA LEU A 89 -5.05 -19.00 12.40
C LEU A 89 -4.26 -20.31 12.27
N LYS A 90 -2.95 -20.23 12.05
CA LYS A 90 -2.08 -21.41 11.98
C LYS A 90 -2.13 -22.22 13.28
N ARG A 91 -2.12 -21.57 14.44
CA ARG A 91 -2.25 -22.23 15.74
C ARG A 91 -3.65 -22.84 15.95
N ALA A 92 -4.66 -22.23 15.34
CA ALA A 92 -6.04 -22.74 15.34
C ALA A 92 -6.29 -23.85 14.29
N GLY A 93 -5.24 -24.33 13.62
CA GLY A 93 -5.34 -25.45 12.67
C GLY A 93 -5.54 -25.04 11.20
N PHE A 94 -5.58 -23.75 10.86
CA PHE A 94 -5.68 -23.35 9.46
C PHE A 94 -4.36 -23.63 8.73
N ASP A 95 -4.43 -24.49 7.71
CA ASP A 95 -3.25 -24.83 6.91
C ASP A 95 -3.01 -23.83 5.80
N PHE A 96 -1.87 -23.14 5.84
CA PHE A 96 -1.40 -22.24 4.80
C PHE A 96 -0.57 -22.96 3.72
N GLY A 97 -0.40 -24.28 3.77
CA GLY A 97 0.37 -25.05 2.79
C GLY A 97 1.81 -24.53 2.59
N GLY A 98 2.42 -23.97 3.63
CA GLY A 98 3.74 -23.33 3.51
C GLY A 98 3.77 -22.02 2.72
N GLY A 99 2.63 -21.52 2.24
CA GLY A 99 2.51 -20.33 1.39
C GLY A 99 2.87 -18.99 2.07
N ILE A 100 3.07 -18.97 3.39
CA ILE A 100 3.50 -17.77 4.12
C ILE A 100 4.93 -17.93 4.59
N ASP A 101 5.80 -16.96 4.23
CA ASP A 101 7.11 -16.79 4.84
C ASP A 101 6.99 -15.91 6.09
N PHE A 102 6.91 -16.55 7.25
CA PHE A 102 6.77 -15.86 8.53
C PHE A 102 8.01 -15.08 8.96
N LEU A 103 9.19 -15.43 8.42
CA LEU A 103 10.45 -14.73 8.70
C LEU A 103 10.57 -13.48 7.83
N ARG A 104 10.42 -13.66 6.52
CA ARG A 104 10.54 -12.57 5.54
C ARG A 104 9.26 -11.73 5.42
N LYS A 105 8.18 -12.14 6.09
CA LYS A 105 6.87 -11.45 6.10
C LYS A 105 6.30 -11.25 4.70
N LYS A 106 6.33 -12.30 3.90
CA LYS A 106 5.78 -12.27 2.53
C LYS A 106 5.07 -13.56 2.15
N ILE A 107 4.27 -13.51 1.11
CA ILE A 107 3.74 -14.71 0.47
C ILE A 107 4.86 -15.35 -0.33
N ARG A 108 5.01 -16.68 -0.24
CA ARG A 108 5.97 -17.46 -1.03
C ARG A 108 5.39 -17.70 -2.41
N MET A 109 5.62 -16.76 -3.31
CA MET A 109 5.20 -16.92 -4.70
C MET A 109 5.88 -18.12 -5.35
N LYS A 110 5.13 -18.84 -6.16
CA LYS A 110 5.62 -19.92 -7.03
C LYS A 110 5.70 -19.38 -8.46
N GLU A 111 6.36 -20.11 -9.36
CA GLU A 111 6.37 -19.78 -10.80
C GLU A 111 4.96 -19.69 -11.38
N THR A 112 4.06 -20.54 -10.90
CA THR A 112 2.64 -20.56 -11.29
C THR A 112 1.81 -19.43 -10.66
N GLY A 113 2.37 -18.67 -9.70
CA GLY A 113 1.70 -17.59 -9.00
C GLY A 113 1.57 -17.79 -7.49
N CYS A 114 0.59 -17.11 -6.89
CA CYS A 114 0.30 -17.17 -5.46
C CYS A 114 -0.17 -18.58 -5.05
N PRO A 115 0.38 -19.16 -3.97
CA PRO A 115 -0.03 -20.50 -3.51
C PRO A 115 -1.47 -20.57 -2.98
N PHE A 116 -2.13 -19.43 -2.83
CA PHE A 116 -3.53 -19.34 -2.39
C PHE A 116 -4.50 -19.11 -3.55
N LEU A 117 -4.02 -19.07 -4.80
CA LEU A 117 -4.87 -18.96 -5.98
C LEU A 117 -5.37 -20.36 -6.34
N GLU A 118 -6.66 -20.59 -6.20
CA GLU A 118 -7.36 -21.84 -6.53
C GLU A 118 -8.59 -21.48 -7.37
N ASP A 119 -8.72 -22.05 -8.57
CA ASP A 119 -9.86 -21.86 -9.48
C ASP A 119 -10.20 -20.37 -9.74
N GLY A 120 -9.17 -19.54 -9.91
CA GLY A 120 -9.32 -18.11 -10.15
C GLY A 120 -9.65 -17.27 -8.90
N LEU A 121 -9.77 -17.89 -7.72
CA LEU A 121 -10.08 -17.23 -6.46
C LEU A 121 -8.97 -17.40 -5.42
N CYS A 122 -8.82 -16.40 -4.55
CA CYS A 122 -7.95 -16.51 -3.40
C CYS A 122 -8.60 -17.36 -2.30
N ARG A 123 -7.98 -18.48 -1.92
CA ARG A 123 -8.44 -19.36 -0.84
C ARG A 123 -8.63 -18.62 0.49
N ILE A 124 -7.69 -17.72 0.84
CA ILE A 124 -7.85 -16.90 2.06
C ILE A 124 -9.11 -16.04 2.00
N HIS A 125 -9.42 -15.48 0.83
CA HIS A 125 -10.63 -14.67 0.67
C HIS A 125 -11.90 -15.52 0.71
N ARG A 126 -11.90 -16.63 -0.02
CA ARG A 126 -13.03 -17.55 -0.12
C ARG A 126 -13.40 -18.17 1.24
N ASP A 127 -12.40 -18.69 1.97
CA ASP A 127 -12.62 -19.48 3.18
C ASP A 127 -12.73 -18.63 4.45
N LEU A 128 -12.05 -17.48 4.49
CA LEU A 128 -11.98 -16.64 5.69
C LEU A 128 -12.58 -15.24 5.51
N GLY A 129 -12.76 -14.78 4.27
CA GLY A 129 -13.29 -13.47 3.92
C GLY A 129 -12.22 -12.39 3.76
N GLU A 130 -12.62 -11.27 3.17
CA GLU A 130 -11.75 -10.14 2.81
C GLU A 130 -10.93 -9.58 3.98
N LYS A 131 -11.51 -9.55 5.18
CA LYS A 131 -10.83 -9.06 6.41
C LYS A 131 -9.54 -9.80 6.75
N TYR A 132 -9.37 -11.02 6.25
CA TYR A 132 -8.18 -11.84 6.47
C TYR A 132 -7.10 -11.63 5.39
N LEU A 133 -7.40 -10.97 4.30
CA LEU A 133 -6.37 -10.59 3.34
C LEU A 133 -5.33 -9.66 3.97
N CYS A 134 -4.07 -9.76 3.55
CA CYS A 134 -3.07 -8.77 3.92
C CYS A 134 -3.41 -7.40 3.27
N ARG A 135 -2.81 -6.32 3.80
CA ARG A 135 -3.09 -4.97 3.29
C ARG A 135 -2.89 -4.89 1.78
N THR A 136 -1.79 -5.41 1.28
CA THR A 136 -1.44 -5.40 -0.14
C THR A 136 -2.53 -6.03 -1.01
N CYS A 137 -2.96 -7.26 -0.69
CA CYS A 137 -4.01 -7.96 -1.44
C CYS A 137 -5.37 -7.27 -1.34
N ARG A 138 -5.68 -6.67 -0.17
CA ARG A 138 -6.96 -5.98 0.05
C ARG A 138 -7.02 -4.62 -0.63
N SER A 139 -5.89 -3.90 -0.70
CA SER A 139 -5.86 -2.57 -1.29
C SER A 139 -5.75 -2.59 -2.82
N TYR A 140 -5.05 -3.56 -3.40
CA TYR A 140 -4.89 -3.62 -4.85
C TYR A 140 -6.24 -3.68 -5.59
N PRO A 141 -6.44 -2.94 -6.67
CA PRO A 141 -5.53 -2.03 -7.37
C PRO A 141 -5.56 -0.59 -6.83
N ARG A 142 -6.16 -0.36 -5.67
CA ARG A 142 -6.28 0.96 -5.06
C ARG A 142 -4.93 1.41 -4.54
N HIS A 143 -4.55 2.61 -4.93
CA HIS A 143 -3.30 3.25 -4.57
C HIS A 143 -3.56 4.64 -3.98
N ALA A 144 -2.71 5.09 -3.07
CA ALA A 144 -2.79 6.41 -2.48
C ALA A 144 -1.40 7.03 -2.42
N GLU A 145 -1.26 8.23 -2.95
CA GLU A 145 -0.04 9.02 -2.90
C GLU A 145 -0.24 10.29 -2.07
N ASP A 146 0.78 10.63 -1.29
CA ASP A 146 0.79 11.81 -0.44
C ASP A 146 1.66 12.91 -1.05
N TYR A 147 1.05 14.01 -1.46
CA TYR A 147 1.69 15.21 -2.01
C TYR A 147 1.70 16.36 -1.00
N GLY A 148 2.21 16.12 0.21
CA GLY A 148 2.26 17.12 1.26
C GLY A 148 0.87 17.49 1.81
N SER A 149 0.23 18.52 1.26
CA SER A 149 -1.10 18.99 1.69
C SER A 149 -2.26 18.21 1.09
N ARG A 150 -2.01 17.35 0.11
CA ARG A 150 -3.01 16.62 -0.66
C ARG A 150 -2.68 15.14 -0.70
N ARG A 151 -3.70 14.29 -0.52
CA ARG A 151 -3.62 12.86 -0.79
C ARG A 151 -4.45 12.55 -2.02
N GLU A 152 -3.86 11.87 -2.98
CA GLU A 152 -4.53 11.44 -4.19
C GLU A 152 -4.72 9.93 -4.19
N TRP A 153 -5.90 9.50 -4.60
CA TRP A 153 -6.23 8.11 -4.79
C TRP A 153 -6.28 7.79 -6.28
N SER A 154 -5.84 6.59 -6.63
CA SER A 154 -5.89 6.11 -8.01
C SER A 154 -6.13 4.60 -8.03
N LEU A 155 -6.38 4.07 -9.24
CA LEU A 155 -6.37 2.64 -9.50
C LEU A 155 -5.17 2.31 -10.37
N SER A 156 -4.43 1.27 -10.01
CA SER A 156 -3.33 0.76 -10.84
C SER A 156 -3.88 0.19 -12.14
N LEU A 157 -3.37 0.67 -13.27
CA LEU A 157 -3.77 0.20 -14.61
C LEU A 157 -3.19 -1.18 -14.94
N SER A 158 -2.35 -1.74 -14.08
CA SER A 158 -1.97 -3.16 -14.17
C SER A 158 -3.13 -4.11 -13.84
N CYS A 159 -4.25 -3.58 -13.33
CA CYS A 159 -5.50 -4.33 -13.16
C CYS A 159 -6.36 -4.18 -14.43
N PRO A 160 -6.70 -5.28 -15.15
CA PRO A 160 -7.51 -5.22 -16.37
C PRO A 160 -8.85 -4.53 -16.18
N GLU A 161 -9.54 -4.77 -15.06
CA GLU A 161 -10.82 -4.12 -14.79
C GLU A 161 -10.65 -2.62 -14.54
N ALA A 162 -9.62 -2.20 -13.79
CA ALA A 162 -9.33 -0.77 -13.61
C ALA A 162 -9.00 -0.08 -14.94
N ALA A 163 -8.18 -0.72 -15.78
CA ALA A 163 -7.89 -0.23 -17.13
C ALA A 163 -9.16 -0.20 -18.00
N GLY A 164 -9.98 -1.25 -17.95
CA GLY A 164 -11.24 -1.33 -18.68
C GLY A 164 -12.22 -0.23 -18.31
N ILE A 165 -12.34 0.13 -17.03
CA ILE A 165 -13.18 1.26 -16.59
C ILE A 165 -12.74 2.55 -17.28
N LEU A 166 -11.43 2.86 -17.28
CA LEU A 166 -10.91 4.07 -17.93
C LEU A 166 -11.10 4.05 -19.43
N LEU A 167 -10.81 2.93 -20.10
CA LEU A 167 -10.95 2.81 -21.55
C LEU A 167 -12.40 2.91 -22.05
N ARG A 168 -13.37 2.53 -21.21
CA ARG A 168 -14.81 2.66 -21.54
C ARG A 168 -15.34 4.07 -21.34
N ARG A 169 -14.61 4.96 -20.67
CA ARG A 169 -15.05 6.36 -20.49
C ARG A 169 -14.88 7.16 -21.77
N ARG A 170 -15.99 7.65 -22.32
CA ARG A 170 -16.01 8.46 -23.57
C ARG A 170 -15.70 9.94 -23.34
N ASN A 171 -15.77 10.43 -22.10
CA ASN A 171 -15.74 11.87 -21.78
C ASN A 171 -14.40 12.33 -21.16
N GLY A 172 -13.31 11.62 -21.42
CA GLY A 172 -12.00 11.97 -20.84
C GLY A 172 -11.90 11.73 -19.32
N LEU A 173 -10.77 12.09 -18.77
CA LEU A 173 -10.47 12.07 -17.33
C LEU A 173 -10.83 13.41 -16.69
#